data_3775c0fa3bc66de4221f0685191a83bf
#
_entry.id   3775c0fa3bc66de4221f0685191a83bf
#
_cell.length_a   1.000
_cell.length_b   1.000
_cell.length_c   1.000
_cell.angle_alpha   90.00
_cell.angle_beta   90.00
_cell.angle_gamma   90.00
#
_symmetry.space_group_name_H-M   'P 1'
#
loop_
_entity.id
_entity.type
_entity.pdbx_description
1 polymer ?
#
loop_
_entity_poly.entity_id
_entity_poly.type
_entity_poly.pdbx_seq_one_letter_code
_entity_poly.pdbx_strand_id
1 'polypeptide(L)'
;MRLLSCALLLVSSVFADSKNQVFSDFTTPLPLHRGEILVLGIVGGWERWDAPQRAIRRTALELRGLRLPGVWVETVENHKLELAQELVTRAFDFDGSGRIEPAERAAAEIIIYGQSLGGRAALRLCRWLNEQGMRVRLVVVIDAYGHDPYSVPPNVTAAANLYQRDFGPVRGAPEITAEDPRQTRVLGNWRYSYQGRDVAMPGEPWIRRWFMGSHLKMEYDPEPWRRVRDLLVAGTANKDRSAGDDAPRRRTGWFQ
;
A
#
# COMPACT_ATOMS: atom_id res chain seq x y z
N MET A 1 -27.94 28.05 -18.02
CA MET A 1 -27.46 27.81 -16.65
C MET A 1 -28.21 26.70 -15.87
N ARG A 2 -28.89 25.75 -16.51
CA ARG A 2 -29.63 24.65 -15.84
C ARG A 2 -29.11 23.23 -16.15
N LEU A 3 -28.13 23.08 -17.01
CA LEU A 3 -27.58 21.77 -17.40
C LEU A 3 -26.37 21.30 -16.55
N LEU A 4 -25.70 22.19 -15.80
CA LEU A 4 -24.59 21.80 -14.92
C LEU A 4 -25.07 21.21 -13.58
N SER A 5 -26.27 21.55 -13.11
CA SER A 5 -26.81 21.03 -11.84
C SER A 5 -27.25 19.57 -11.91
N CYS A 6 -27.68 19.08 -13.09
CA CYS A 6 -28.07 17.67 -13.24
C CYS A 6 -26.89 16.69 -13.30
N ALA A 7 -25.75 17.13 -13.81
CA ALA A 7 -24.54 16.28 -13.88
C ALA A 7 -23.94 16.00 -12.48
N LEU A 8 -24.05 16.96 -11.55
CA LEU A 8 -23.59 16.80 -10.18
C LEU A 8 -24.47 15.84 -9.37
N LEU A 9 -25.77 15.79 -9.62
CA LEU A 9 -26.73 14.91 -8.93
C LEU A 9 -26.63 13.44 -9.38
N LEU A 10 -26.23 13.17 -10.61
CA LEU A 10 -26.05 11.81 -11.12
C LEU A 10 -24.76 11.15 -10.60
N VAL A 11 -23.76 11.94 -10.23
CA VAL A 11 -22.54 11.42 -9.59
C VAL A 11 -22.80 11.03 -8.13
N SER A 12 -23.72 11.72 -7.44
CA SER A 12 -24.04 11.47 -6.04
C SER A 12 -24.80 10.15 -5.80
N SER A 13 -25.56 9.65 -6.76
CA SER A 13 -26.36 8.43 -6.59
C SER A 13 -25.57 7.11 -6.75
N VAL A 14 -24.32 7.16 -7.21
CA VAL A 14 -23.43 5.98 -7.31
C VAL A 14 -22.69 5.75 -5.98
N PHE A 15 -22.74 6.68 -5.04
CA PHE A 15 -22.04 6.62 -3.75
C PHE A 15 -22.94 6.27 -2.55
N ALA A 16 -24.19 5.87 -2.77
CA ALA A 16 -25.22 5.79 -1.74
C ALA A 16 -25.26 4.45 -0.95
N ASP A 17 -24.18 3.66 -0.91
CA ASP A 17 -24.13 2.48 -0.02
C ASP A 17 -22.72 2.24 0.53
N SER A 18 -22.06 3.27 1.02
CA SER A 18 -20.76 3.12 1.68
C SER A 18 -20.98 2.76 3.14
N LYS A 19 -20.98 1.48 3.44
CA LYS A 19 -20.73 1.01 4.80
C LYS A 19 -19.39 1.63 5.23
N ASN A 20 -19.39 2.57 6.16
CA ASN A 20 -18.17 3.18 6.65
C ASN A 20 -17.31 2.12 7.33
N GLN A 21 -16.03 2.04 6.97
CA GLN A 21 -15.09 1.19 7.67
C GLN A 21 -15.00 1.59 9.15
N VAL A 22 -15.00 0.59 10.01
CA VAL A 22 -14.79 0.73 11.46
C VAL A 22 -13.65 -0.18 11.89
N PHE A 23 -13.11 0.02 13.09
CA PHE A 23 -11.94 -0.73 13.57
C PHE A 23 -12.18 -2.25 13.61
N SER A 24 -13.39 -2.69 13.97
CA SER A 24 -13.76 -4.11 14.00
C SER A 24 -13.81 -4.81 12.63
N ASP A 25 -13.63 -4.07 11.53
CA ASP A 25 -13.52 -4.66 10.19
C ASP A 25 -12.11 -5.23 9.91
N PHE A 26 -11.11 -4.89 10.72
CA PHE A 26 -9.79 -5.52 10.65
C PHE A 26 -9.82 -6.93 11.20
N THR A 27 -9.04 -7.82 10.58
CA THR A 27 -8.98 -9.25 10.92
C THR A 27 -7.63 -9.66 11.50
N THR A 28 -6.68 -8.75 11.52
CA THR A 28 -5.36 -8.95 12.11
C THR A 28 -5.47 -9.19 13.61
N PRO A 29 -4.86 -10.25 14.17
CA PRO A 29 -4.80 -10.44 15.63
C PRO A 29 -4.00 -9.33 16.28
N LEU A 30 -4.38 -8.93 17.47
CA LEU A 30 -3.77 -7.82 18.20
C LEU A 30 -3.45 -8.20 19.64
N PRO A 31 -2.24 -7.90 20.13
CA PRO A 31 -1.09 -7.43 19.36
C PRO A 31 -0.52 -8.52 18.44
N LEU A 32 0.33 -8.13 17.50
CA LEU A 32 1.14 -9.05 16.71
C LEU A 32 2.27 -9.65 17.56
N HIS A 33 2.86 -10.76 17.07
CA HIS A 33 4.09 -11.27 17.66
C HIS A 33 5.31 -10.51 17.10
N ARG A 34 6.38 -10.43 17.90
CA ARG A 34 7.63 -9.80 17.44
C ARG A 34 8.15 -10.49 16.18
N GLY A 35 8.50 -9.68 15.18
CA GLY A 35 8.95 -10.15 13.86
C GLY A 35 7.82 -10.45 12.88
N GLU A 36 6.56 -10.34 13.28
CA GLU A 36 5.44 -10.37 12.33
C GLU A 36 5.31 -9.03 11.60
N ILE A 37 4.83 -9.09 10.37
CA ILE A 37 4.77 -7.96 9.44
C ILE A 37 3.33 -7.54 9.21
N LEU A 38 3.05 -6.25 9.35
CA LEU A 38 1.79 -5.65 8.97
C LEU A 38 1.91 -5.02 7.57
N VAL A 39 1.10 -5.48 6.63
CA VAL A 39 0.99 -4.93 5.27
C VAL A 39 -0.33 -4.17 5.17
N LEU A 40 -0.24 -2.87 4.89
CA LEU A 40 -1.39 -1.98 4.77
C LEU A 40 -1.60 -1.53 3.33
N GLY A 41 -2.74 -1.90 2.73
CA GLY A 41 -3.20 -1.40 1.44
C GLY A 41 -4.18 -0.23 1.62
N ILE A 42 -3.90 0.93 1.01
CA ILE A 42 -4.77 2.11 1.11
C ILE A 42 -5.48 2.30 -0.22
N VAL A 43 -6.83 2.16 -0.19
CA VAL A 43 -7.67 2.24 -1.41
C VAL A 43 -7.77 3.67 -1.93
N GLY A 44 -8.02 3.81 -3.23
CA GLY A 44 -8.16 5.08 -3.90
C GLY A 44 -9.55 5.69 -3.82
N GLY A 45 -9.66 6.95 -4.20
CA GLY A 45 -10.95 7.64 -4.34
C GLY A 45 -11.86 7.45 -3.13
N TRP A 46 -13.14 7.18 -3.43
CA TRP A 46 -14.18 6.81 -2.45
C TRP A 46 -14.44 5.30 -2.46
N GLU A 47 -13.40 4.51 -2.73
CA GLU A 47 -13.50 3.06 -2.78
C GLU A 47 -13.60 2.48 -1.38
N ARG A 48 -14.40 1.41 -1.26
CA ARG A 48 -14.51 0.67 -0.01
C ARG A 48 -13.29 -0.24 0.18
N TRP A 49 -12.86 -0.37 1.41
CA TRP A 49 -11.72 -1.23 1.80
C TRP A 49 -11.94 -2.70 1.45
N ASP A 50 -13.19 -3.16 1.41
CA ASP A 50 -13.59 -4.56 1.22
C ASP A 50 -13.99 -4.90 -0.23
N ALA A 51 -13.92 -3.95 -1.16
CA ALA A 51 -14.35 -4.12 -2.55
C ALA A 51 -13.36 -4.99 -3.36
N PRO A 52 -13.66 -6.29 -3.63
CA PRO A 52 -12.68 -7.23 -4.21
C PRO A 52 -12.33 -6.92 -5.67
N GLN A 53 -13.18 -6.15 -6.38
CA GLN A 53 -12.92 -5.69 -7.74
C GLN A 53 -11.87 -4.60 -7.80
N ARG A 54 -11.57 -3.91 -6.67
CA ARG A 54 -10.54 -2.87 -6.61
C ARG A 54 -9.16 -3.47 -6.45
N ALA A 55 -8.20 -2.90 -7.17
CA ALA A 55 -6.88 -3.49 -7.29
C ALA A 55 -6.13 -3.59 -5.95
N ILE A 56 -6.26 -2.60 -5.06
CA ILE A 56 -5.67 -2.64 -3.71
C ILE A 56 -6.22 -3.84 -2.93
N ARG A 57 -7.56 -4.01 -2.89
CA ARG A 57 -8.19 -5.12 -2.16
C ARG A 57 -7.88 -6.47 -2.80
N ARG A 58 -7.91 -6.55 -4.12
CA ARG A 58 -7.54 -7.77 -4.86
C ARG A 58 -6.11 -8.20 -4.51
N THR A 59 -5.16 -7.28 -4.53
CA THR A 59 -3.77 -7.55 -4.13
C THR A 59 -3.66 -8.01 -2.67
N ALA A 60 -4.42 -7.40 -1.75
CA ALA A 60 -4.47 -7.84 -0.35
C ALA A 60 -4.98 -9.29 -0.23
N LEU A 61 -6.04 -9.64 -0.98
CA LEU A 61 -6.58 -11.00 -0.99
C LEU A 61 -5.60 -12.01 -1.62
N GLU A 62 -4.90 -11.63 -2.68
CA GLU A 62 -3.82 -12.44 -3.27
C GLU A 62 -2.70 -12.71 -2.25
N LEU A 63 -2.21 -11.67 -1.55
CA LEU A 63 -1.18 -11.81 -0.52
C LEU A 63 -1.65 -12.71 0.64
N ARG A 64 -2.88 -12.54 1.12
CA ARG A 64 -3.49 -13.44 2.12
C ARG A 64 -3.55 -14.89 1.63
N GLY A 65 -3.86 -15.08 0.34
CA GLY A 65 -3.90 -16.40 -0.31
C GLY A 65 -2.55 -17.12 -0.33
N LEU A 66 -1.43 -16.38 -0.32
CA LEU A 66 -0.08 -16.95 -0.24
C LEU A 66 0.24 -17.54 1.14
N ARG A 67 -0.52 -17.22 2.17
CA ARG A 67 -0.36 -17.71 3.55
C ARG A 67 1.08 -17.56 4.06
N LEU A 68 1.73 -16.43 3.77
CA LEU A 68 3.09 -16.16 4.22
C LEU A 68 3.14 -16.13 5.76
N PRO A 69 4.02 -16.94 6.39
CA PRO A 69 4.08 -17.01 7.84
C PRO A 69 4.42 -15.64 8.47
N GLY A 70 3.63 -15.23 9.47
CA GLY A 70 3.84 -13.98 10.19
C GLY A 70 3.57 -12.72 9.37
N VAL A 71 2.81 -12.81 8.27
CA VAL A 71 2.42 -11.66 7.45
C VAL A 71 0.92 -11.44 7.52
N TRP A 72 0.54 -10.28 8.01
CA TRP A 72 -0.84 -9.84 8.18
C TRP A 72 -1.14 -8.72 7.20
N VAL A 73 -2.24 -8.82 6.45
CA VAL A 73 -2.55 -7.90 5.36
C VAL A 73 -3.92 -7.29 5.58
N GLU A 74 -3.97 -5.97 5.65
CA GLU A 74 -5.22 -5.23 5.79
C GLU A 74 -5.39 -4.18 4.69
N THR A 75 -6.64 -3.74 4.50
CA THR A 75 -6.98 -2.64 3.60
C THR A 75 -7.75 -1.58 4.37
N VAL A 76 -7.46 -0.31 4.04
CA VAL A 76 -8.08 0.85 4.69
C VAL A 76 -8.48 1.91 3.66
N GLU A 77 -9.56 2.62 3.93
CA GLU A 77 -10.02 3.73 3.13
C GLU A 77 -9.08 4.95 3.28
N ASN A 78 -8.75 5.63 2.19
CA ASN A 78 -7.76 6.72 2.20
C ASN A 78 -8.15 7.92 3.11
N HIS A 79 -9.43 8.07 3.40
CA HIS A 79 -9.97 9.10 4.29
C HIS A 79 -10.13 8.64 5.74
N LYS A 80 -9.71 7.41 6.06
CA LYS A 80 -9.77 6.76 7.38
C LYS A 80 -8.37 6.42 7.90
N LEU A 81 -7.40 7.34 7.72
CA LEU A 81 -6.03 7.10 8.17
C LEU A 81 -5.92 6.92 9.69
N GLU A 82 -6.84 7.48 10.45
CA GLU A 82 -6.94 7.28 11.90
C GLU A 82 -7.14 5.79 12.26
N LEU A 83 -7.89 5.04 11.45
CA LEU A 83 -8.03 3.58 11.66
C LEU A 83 -6.71 2.84 11.38
N ALA A 84 -5.96 3.26 10.35
CA ALA A 84 -4.64 2.69 10.08
C ALA A 84 -3.64 3.00 11.21
N GLN A 85 -3.67 4.21 11.76
CA GLN A 85 -2.84 4.64 12.88
C GLN A 85 -3.19 3.83 14.15
N GLU A 86 -4.48 3.66 14.43
CA GLU A 86 -4.95 2.85 15.55
C GLU A 86 -4.56 1.39 15.39
N LEU A 87 -4.70 0.82 14.18
CA LEU A 87 -4.29 -0.55 13.88
C LEU A 87 -2.79 -0.75 14.13
N VAL A 88 -1.94 0.16 13.62
CA VAL A 88 -0.50 0.11 13.85
C VAL A 88 -0.18 0.20 15.34
N THR A 89 -0.82 1.13 16.05
CA THR A 89 -0.61 1.30 17.50
C THR A 89 -0.92 0.02 18.26
N ARG A 90 -2.08 -0.59 18.01
CA ARG A 90 -2.50 -1.82 18.71
C ARG A 90 -1.72 -3.06 18.24
N ALA A 91 -1.27 -3.09 16.97
CA ALA A 91 -0.52 -4.22 16.42
C ALA A 91 0.87 -4.34 17.04
N PHE A 92 1.50 -3.23 17.39
CA PHE A 92 2.87 -3.20 17.89
C PHE A 92 3.00 -2.79 19.37
N ASP A 93 1.90 -2.64 20.09
CA ASP A 93 1.83 -2.56 21.55
C ASP A 93 1.90 -3.99 22.12
N PHE A 94 3.11 -4.56 22.14
CA PHE A 94 3.31 -5.98 22.47
C PHE A 94 3.03 -6.32 23.93
N ASP A 95 3.14 -5.34 24.83
CA ASP A 95 2.91 -5.53 26.27
C ASP A 95 1.52 -5.08 26.72
N GLY A 96 0.71 -4.51 25.81
CA GLY A 96 -0.66 -4.06 26.08
C GLY A 96 -0.73 -2.83 26.98
N SER A 97 0.33 -2.02 27.04
CA SER A 97 0.40 -0.81 27.87
C SER A 97 -0.48 0.35 27.35
N GLY A 98 -0.97 0.24 26.12
CA GLY A 98 -1.71 1.29 25.40
C GLY A 98 -0.79 2.33 24.74
N ARG A 99 0.52 2.09 24.72
CA ARG A 99 1.54 2.96 24.10
C ARG A 99 2.59 2.11 23.43
N ILE A 100 3.17 2.63 22.34
CA ILE A 100 4.29 1.96 21.69
C ILE A 100 5.61 2.48 22.31
N GLU A 101 6.26 1.62 23.07
CA GLU A 101 7.56 1.91 23.72
C GLU A 101 8.70 1.92 22.69
N PRO A 102 9.89 2.52 23.00
CA PRO A 102 11.00 2.58 22.05
C PRO A 102 11.45 1.22 21.51
N ALA A 103 11.44 0.17 22.33
CA ALA A 103 11.80 -1.19 21.93
C ALA A 103 10.76 -1.82 20.99
N GLU A 104 9.50 -1.44 21.11
CA GLU A 104 8.41 -1.87 20.25
C GLU A 104 8.44 -1.16 18.91
N ARG A 105 8.70 0.16 18.91
CA ARG A 105 8.91 0.94 17.67
C ARG A 105 10.05 0.36 16.83
N ALA A 106 11.16 -0.01 17.49
CA ALA A 106 12.31 -0.61 16.82
C ALA A 106 12.02 -2.00 16.25
N ALA A 107 11.07 -2.74 16.85
CA ALA A 107 10.67 -4.09 16.43
C ALA A 107 9.49 -4.10 15.44
N ALA A 108 8.87 -2.96 15.17
CA ALA A 108 7.73 -2.86 14.28
C ALA A 108 8.14 -3.07 12.81
N GLU A 109 7.43 -3.96 12.12
CA GLU A 109 7.67 -4.34 10.73
C GLU A 109 6.47 -3.99 9.87
N ILE A 110 6.57 -2.88 9.10
CA ILE A 110 5.44 -2.28 8.38
C ILE A 110 5.76 -2.17 6.88
N ILE A 111 4.79 -2.56 6.05
CA ILE A 111 4.80 -2.35 4.60
C ILE A 111 3.51 -1.62 4.23
N ILE A 112 3.62 -0.61 3.38
CA ILE A 112 2.47 0.21 2.98
C ILE A 112 2.39 0.25 1.45
N TYR A 113 1.19 0.15 0.88
CA TYR A 113 0.97 0.41 -0.53
C TYR A 113 -0.35 1.13 -0.75
N GLY A 114 -0.43 1.94 -1.79
CA GLY A 114 -1.64 2.71 -2.04
C GLY A 114 -1.74 3.20 -3.47
N GLN A 115 -2.98 3.32 -3.96
CA GLN A 115 -3.27 3.79 -5.32
C GLN A 115 -4.01 5.12 -5.31
N SER A 116 -3.73 5.99 -6.27
CA SER A 116 -4.45 7.26 -6.45
C SER A 116 -4.41 8.11 -5.19
N LEU A 117 -5.56 8.53 -4.64
CA LEU A 117 -5.63 9.20 -3.33
C LEU A 117 -5.07 8.33 -2.20
N GLY A 118 -5.16 7.00 -2.33
CA GLY A 118 -4.55 6.05 -1.40
C GLY A 118 -3.02 6.06 -1.46
N GLY A 119 -2.41 6.29 -2.62
CA GLY A 119 -0.96 6.45 -2.75
C GLY A 119 -0.44 7.69 -2.02
N ARG A 120 -1.18 8.80 -2.12
CA ARG A 120 -0.93 10.01 -1.33
C ARG A 120 -1.11 9.75 0.17
N ALA A 121 -2.19 9.07 0.56
CA ALA A 121 -2.47 8.71 1.94
C ALA A 121 -1.38 7.78 2.53
N ALA A 122 -0.80 6.89 1.72
CA ALA A 122 0.33 6.05 2.11
C ALA A 122 1.56 6.88 2.52
N LEU A 123 1.90 7.91 1.75
CA LEU A 123 2.99 8.82 2.11
C LEU A 123 2.69 9.65 3.37
N ARG A 124 1.42 10.06 3.56
CA ARG A 124 0.99 10.73 4.80
C ARG A 124 1.12 9.80 6.02
N LEU A 125 0.74 8.54 5.88
CA LEU A 125 0.92 7.55 6.94
C LEU A 125 2.41 7.31 7.24
N CYS A 126 3.28 7.26 6.21
CA CYS A 126 4.73 7.17 6.42
C CYS A 126 5.28 8.37 7.21
N ARG A 127 4.81 9.60 6.95
CA ARG A 127 5.21 10.79 7.71
C ARG A 127 4.76 10.71 9.16
N TRP A 128 3.51 10.32 9.40
CA TRP A 128 3.03 10.12 10.76
C TRP A 128 3.88 9.06 11.51
N LEU A 129 4.20 7.94 10.85
CA LEU A 129 5.08 6.92 11.42
C LEU A 129 6.50 7.46 11.69
N ASN A 130 7.00 8.37 10.85
CA ASN A 130 8.28 9.05 11.09
C ASN A 130 8.24 9.91 12.37
N GLU A 131 7.16 10.65 12.59
CA GLU A 131 6.93 11.43 13.80
C GLU A 131 6.82 10.54 15.05
N GLN A 132 6.30 9.30 14.89
CA GLN A 132 6.27 8.31 15.95
C GLN A 132 7.61 7.57 16.15
N GLY A 133 8.64 7.85 15.33
CA GLY A 133 9.92 7.14 15.39
C GLY A 133 9.84 5.68 14.91
N MET A 134 8.84 5.33 14.10
CA MET A 134 8.61 3.99 13.57
C MET A 134 9.14 3.84 12.15
N ARG A 135 9.77 2.71 11.84
CA ARG A 135 10.29 2.43 10.51
C ARG A 135 9.23 1.79 9.61
N VAL A 136 9.37 2.06 8.30
CA VAL A 136 8.60 1.41 7.24
C VAL A 136 9.59 0.69 6.33
N ARG A 137 9.42 -0.62 6.15
CA ARG A 137 10.29 -1.44 5.29
C ARG A 137 10.19 -1.05 3.84
N LEU A 138 8.94 -0.89 3.38
CA LEU A 138 8.64 -0.59 1.98
C LEU A 138 7.37 0.24 1.87
N VAL A 139 7.41 1.29 1.05
CA VAL A 139 6.21 1.95 0.54
C VAL A 139 6.12 1.78 -0.98
N VAL A 140 4.95 1.34 -1.48
CA VAL A 140 4.66 1.26 -2.92
C VAL A 140 3.55 2.23 -3.26
N VAL A 141 3.87 3.21 -4.08
CA VAL A 141 2.95 4.26 -4.54
C VAL A 141 2.50 3.92 -5.96
N ILE A 142 1.20 3.85 -6.18
CA ILE A 142 0.62 3.47 -7.48
C ILE A 142 -0.26 4.59 -7.99
N ASP A 143 0.17 5.23 -9.08
CA ASP A 143 -0.54 6.29 -9.80
C ASP A 143 -1.13 7.35 -8.86
N ALA A 144 -0.34 7.79 -7.87
CA ALA A 144 -0.78 8.70 -6.81
C ALA A 144 -1.22 10.04 -7.40
N TYR A 145 -2.35 10.54 -6.92
CA TYR A 145 -2.97 11.77 -7.38
C TYR A 145 -3.22 12.72 -6.21
N GLY A 146 -2.99 14.02 -6.44
CA GLY A 146 -3.21 15.10 -5.47
C GLY A 146 -2.08 16.12 -5.45
N HIS A 147 -2.12 17.03 -4.47
CA HIS A 147 -1.19 18.16 -4.36
C HIS A 147 -0.15 18.01 -3.24
N ASP A 148 -0.17 16.90 -2.49
CA ASP A 148 0.80 16.67 -1.42
C ASP A 148 2.20 16.42 -2.00
N PRO A 149 3.26 16.74 -1.24
CA PRO A 149 4.62 16.36 -1.64
C PRO A 149 4.74 14.84 -1.84
N TYR A 150 5.39 14.45 -2.91
CA TYR A 150 5.70 13.06 -3.21
C TYR A 150 7.11 12.68 -2.73
N SER A 151 7.63 13.41 -1.75
CA SER A 151 8.84 13.02 -1.04
C SER A 151 8.54 11.91 -0.03
N VAL A 152 9.50 11.00 0.11
CA VAL A 152 9.44 9.84 1.01
C VAL A 152 10.26 10.17 2.25
N PRO A 153 9.67 10.11 3.45
CA PRO A 153 10.38 10.46 4.68
C PRO A 153 11.47 9.43 5.03
N PRO A 154 12.48 9.83 5.84
CA PRO A 154 13.69 9.04 6.07
C PRO A 154 13.47 7.76 6.88
N ASN A 155 12.32 7.58 7.53
CA ASN A 155 11.97 6.33 8.21
C ASN A 155 11.62 5.18 7.25
N VAL A 156 11.48 5.46 5.94
CA VAL A 156 11.17 4.44 4.93
C VAL A 156 12.45 3.86 4.35
N THR A 157 12.66 2.56 4.50
CA THR A 157 13.88 1.88 3.99
C THR A 157 13.90 1.79 2.47
N ALA A 158 12.76 1.44 1.85
CA ALA A 158 12.64 1.33 0.40
C ALA A 158 11.32 1.92 -0.09
N ALA A 159 11.35 2.54 -1.27
CA ALA A 159 10.18 3.13 -1.89
C ALA A 159 10.12 2.80 -3.38
N ALA A 160 8.91 2.64 -3.90
CA ALA A 160 8.65 2.35 -5.30
C ALA A 160 7.48 3.18 -5.81
N ASN A 161 7.54 3.63 -7.06
CA ASN A 161 6.47 4.37 -7.70
C ASN A 161 6.15 3.76 -9.07
N LEU A 162 4.89 3.49 -9.30
CA LEU A 162 4.34 3.06 -10.57
C LEU A 162 3.32 4.11 -11.01
N TYR A 163 3.43 4.65 -12.22
CA TYR A 163 2.60 5.77 -12.63
C TYR A 163 2.28 5.77 -14.14
N GLN A 164 1.24 6.51 -14.53
CA GLN A 164 0.94 6.86 -15.90
C GLN A 164 0.85 8.39 -16.05
N ARG A 165 1.11 8.88 -17.27
CA ARG A 165 1.04 10.31 -17.63
C ARG A 165 0.36 10.52 -18.97
N ASP A 166 -0.50 9.59 -19.34
CA ASP A 166 -1.21 9.65 -20.61
C ASP A 166 -2.40 10.62 -20.56
N PHE A 167 -3.18 10.65 -21.61
CA PHE A 167 -4.32 11.56 -21.73
C PHE A 167 -5.34 11.33 -20.63
N GLY A 168 -5.82 12.45 -20.05
CA GLY A 168 -6.86 12.48 -19.02
C GLY A 168 -6.55 13.48 -17.92
N PRO A 169 -7.55 13.89 -17.13
CA PRO A 169 -7.37 14.84 -16.04
C PRO A 169 -6.63 14.22 -14.82
N VAL A 170 -6.73 12.90 -14.64
CA VAL A 170 -6.09 12.20 -13.55
C VAL A 170 -4.78 11.58 -14.02
N ARG A 171 -3.66 12.10 -13.54
CA ARG A 171 -2.32 11.66 -13.91
C ARG A 171 -1.53 11.42 -12.65
N GLY A 172 -0.86 10.26 -12.57
CA GLY A 172 -0.04 9.91 -11.44
C GLY A 172 1.19 10.80 -11.26
N ALA A 173 1.71 10.83 -10.07
CA ALA A 173 2.97 11.51 -9.77
C ALA A 173 4.11 10.87 -10.58
N PRO A 174 4.86 11.65 -11.38
CA PRO A 174 5.88 11.08 -12.27
C PRO A 174 7.09 10.55 -11.49
N GLU A 175 7.31 11.09 -10.31
CA GLU A 175 8.48 10.77 -9.51
C GLU A 175 8.15 10.87 -8.02
N ILE A 176 8.66 9.92 -7.25
CA ILE A 176 8.86 10.04 -5.82
C ILE A 176 10.35 10.20 -5.54
N THR A 177 10.70 11.02 -4.56
CA THR A 177 12.09 11.27 -4.18
C THR A 177 12.28 10.99 -2.69
N ALA A 178 13.45 10.51 -2.31
CA ALA A 178 13.82 10.34 -0.91
C ALA A 178 14.18 11.70 -0.29
N GLU A 179 13.66 12.02 0.89
CA GLU A 179 14.07 13.19 1.67
C GLU A 179 15.53 13.05 2.15
N ASP A 180 15.94 11.82 2.51
CA ASP A 180 17.35 11.48 2.76
C ASP A 180 17.73 10.21 1.97
N PRO A 181 18.45 10.33 0.84
CA PRO A 181 18.85 9.18 0.02
C PRO A 181 19.81 8.19 0.72
N ARG A 182 20.39 8.56 1.86
CA ARG A 182 21.24 7.66 2.67
C ARG A 182 20.41 6.69 3.50
N GLN A 183 19.15 7.06 3.82
CA GLN A 183 18.23 6.26 4.61
C GLN A 183 17.17 5.56 3.76
N THR A 184 16.73 6.21 2.69
CA THR A 184 15.65 5.71 1.82
C THR A 184 16.19 5.37 0.43
N ARG A 185 16.02 4.12 0.01
CA ARG A 185 16.33 3.69 -1.35
C ARG A 185 15.07 3.75 -2.22
N VAL A 186 15.03 4.61 -3.22
CA VAL A 186 14.02 4.58 -4.27
C VAL A 186 14.37 3.46 -5.25
N LEU A 187 13.54 2.42 -5.31
CA LEU A 187 13.73 1.23 -6.15
C LEU A 187 13.47 1.54 -7.63
N GLY A 188 12.61 2.50 -7.90
CA GLY A 188 12.32 2.98 -9.24
C GLY A 188 11.05 3.81 -9.32
N ASN A 189 10.96 4.57 -10.40
CA ASN A 189 9.79 5.31 -10.85
C ASN A 189 9.40 4.73 -12.23
N TRP A 190 8.47 3.77 -12.27
CA TRP A 190 8.12 3.06 -13.51
C TRP A 190 6.88 3.67 -14.17
N ARG A 191 7.10 4.17 -15.38
CA ARG A 191 6.02 4.71 -16.21
C ARG A 191 5.36 3.59 -17.02
N TYR A 192 4.03 3.57 -17.00
CA TYR A 192 3.19 2.75 -17.86
C TYR A 192 2.44 3.64 -18.85
N SER A 193 2.35 3.24 -20.11
CA SER A 193 1.60 3.97 -21.14
C SER A 193 0.44 3.14 -21.66
N TYR A 194 -0.69 3.80 -21.81
CA TYR A 194 -1.95 3.22 -22.30
C TYR A 194 -2.38 3.81 -23.64
N GLN A 195 -1.48 4.52 -24.31
CA GLN A 195 -1.72 5.02 -25.67
C GLN A 195 -1.85 3.83 -26.62
N GLY A 196 -3.00 3.73 -27.31
CA GLY A 196 -3.27 2.61 -28.22
C GLY A 196 -3.47 1.24 -27.54
N ARG A 197 -3.41 1.17 -26.19
CA ARG A 197 -3.70 -0.07 -25.46
C ARG A 197 -5.16 -0.09 -25.01
N ASP A 198 -5.82 -1.19 -25.34
CA ASP A 198 -7.12 -1.50 -24.75
C ASP A 198 -6.93 -2.35 -23.49
N VAL A 199 -7.63 -1.99 -22.41
CA VAL A 199 -7.65 -2.71 -21.14
C VAL A 199 -9.10 -2.96 -20.79
N ALA A 200 -9.46 -4.23 -20.61
CA ALA A 200 -10.80 -4.61 -20.20
C ALA A 200 -11.10 -4.07 -18.80
N MET A 201 -12.19 -3.35 -18.66
CA MET A 201 -12.64 -2.73 -17.39
C MET A 201 -14.08 -3.18 -17.11
N PRO A 202 -14.28 -4.45 -16.70
CA PRO A 202 -15.61 -5.01 -16.51
C PRO A 202 -16.35 -4.27 -15.39
N GLY A 203 -17.64 -3.97 -15.65
CA GLY A 203 -18.50 -3.30 -14.67
C GLY A 203 -18.28 -1.80 -14.51
N GLU A 204 -17.25 -1.22 -15.13
CA GLU A 204 -17.02 0.23 -15.03
C GLU A 204 -17.95 1.01 -15.98
N PRO A 205 -18.70 2.03 -15.49
CA PRO A 205 -19.53 2.89 -16.29
C PRO A 205 -18.71 3.63 -17.36
N TRP A 206 -19.29 3.81 -18.58
CA TRP A 206 -18.60 4.47 -19.67
C TRP A 206 -18.11 5.88 -19.33
N ILE A 207 -18.91 6.65 -18.55
CA ILE A 207 -18.57 8.02 -18.12
C ILE A 207 -17.29 8.01 -17.25
N ARG A 208 -17.14 7.01 -16.37
CA ARG A 208 -15.94 6.86 -15.54
C ARG A 208 -14.73 6.46 -16.37
N ARG A 209 -14.91 5.57 -17.36
CA ARG A 209 -13.85 5.18 -18.31
C ARG A 209 -13.37 6.40 -19.11
N TRP A 210 -14.31 7.25 -19.56
CA TRP A 210 -13.96 8.46 -20.30
C TRP A 210 -13.22 9.48 -19.44
N PHE A 211 -13.72 9.74 -18.22
CA PHE A 211 -13.15 10.76 -17.33
C PHE A 211 -11.83 10.31 -16.71
N MET A 212 -11.75 9.08 -16.22
CA MET A 212 -10.55 8.56 -15.53
C MET A 212 -9.47 8.06 -16.51
N GLY A 213 -9.85 7.70 -17.74
CA GLY A 213 -8.94 7.36 -18.81
C GLY A 213 -7.86 6.34 -18.42
N SER A 214 -6.61 6.70 -18.65
CA SER A 214 -5.45 5.85 -18.39
C SER A 214 -5.23 5.54 -16.91
N HIS A 215 -5.71 6.39 -16.00
CA HIS A 215 -5.70 6.14 -14.57
C HIS A 215 -6.51 4.88 -14.22
N LEU A 216 -7.71 4.77 -14.78
CA LEU A 216 -8.55 3.59 -14.59
C LEU A 216 -7.98 2.36 -15.31
N LYS A 217 -7.41 2.52 -16.53
CA LYS A 217 -6.73 1.42 -17.21
C LYS A 217 -5.61 0.83 -16.35
N MET A 218 -4.82 1.67 -15.67
CA MET A 218 -3.75 1.20 -14.78
C MET A 218 -4.27 0.39 -13.60
N GLU A 219 -5.46 0.70 -13.09
CA GLU A 219 -6.10 -0.10 -12.03
C GLU A 219 -6.45 -1.53 -12.49
N TYR A 220 -6.85 -1.67 -13.77
CA TYR A 220 -7.28 -2.96 -14.33
C TYR A 220 -6.19 -3.73 -15.06
N ASP A 221 -5.06 -3.09 -15.40
CA ASP A 221 -3.96 -3.74 -16.09
C ASP A 221 -3.19 -4.68 -15.13
N PRO A 222 -3.11 -5.98 -15.42
CA PRO A 222 -2.40 -6.93 -14.55
C PRO A 222 -0.88 -6.71 -14.49
N GLU A 223 -0.28 -6.02 -15.46
CA GLU A 223 1.18 -5.87 -15.55
C GLU A 223 1.76 -5.04 -14.38
N PRO A 224 1.30 -3.79 -14.12
CA PRO A 224 1.76 -3.02 -12.97
C PRO A 224 1.46 -3.74 -11.64
N TRP A 225 0.31 -4.39 -11.51
CA TRP A 225 -0.08 -5.07 -10.28
C TRP A 225 0.72 -6.34 -10.00
N ARG A 226 1.21 -7.04 -11.02
CA ARG A 226 2.18 -8.11 -10.85
C ARG A 226 3.47 -7.56 -10.22
N ARG A 227 4.00 -6.44 -10.72
CA ARG A 227 5.17 -5.80 -10.12
C ARG A 227 4.91 -5.34 -8.69
N VAL A 228 3.75 -4.76 -8.41
CA VAL A 228 3.35 -4.38 -7.03
C VAL A 228 3.39 -5.61 -6.13
N ARG A 229 2.74 -6.71 -6.51
CA ARG A 229 2.75 -7.96 -5.73
C ARG A 229 4.16 -8.48 -5.50
N ASP A 230 5.00 -8.50 -6.53
CA ASP A 230 6.38 -9.00 -6.43
C ASP A 230 7.22 -8.13 -5.48
N LEU A 231 7.05 -6.81 -5.51
CA LEU A 231 7.68 -5.88 -4.56
C LEU A 231 7.20 -6.13 -3.12
N LEU A 232 5.89 -6.31 -2.91
CA LEU A 232 5.33 -6.58 -1.59
C LEU A 232 5.83 -7.91 -1.04
N VAL A 233 5.82 -8.99 -1.83
CA VAL A 233 6.34 -10.30 -1.44
C VAL A 233 7.83 -10.22 -1.12
N ALA A 234 8.64 -9.55 -1.95
CA ALA A 234 10.05 -9.32 -1.65
C ALA A 234 10.27 -8.52 -0.36
N GLY A 235 9.38 -7.54 -0.09
CA GLY A 235 9.39 -6.75 1.14
C GLY A 235 9.09 -7.56 2.39
N THR A 236 8.34 -8.67 2.28
CA THR A 236 8.04 -9.57 3.42
C THR A 236 9.16 -10.58 3.70
N ALA A 237 10.13 -10.74 2.80
CA ALA A 237 11.25 -11.64 3.03
C ALA A 237 12.12 -11.12 4.20
N ASN A 238 12.29 -11.93 5.24
CA ASN A 238 13.21 -11.63 6.34
C ASN A 238 14.65 -11.74 5.86
N LYS A 239 15.40 -10.64 5.86
CA LYS A 239 16.85 -10.66 5.57
C LYS A 239 17.66 -11.46 6.60
N ASP A 240 17.12 -11.68 7.80
CA ASP A 240 17.83 -12.35 8.88
C ASP A 240 17.86 -13.89 8.77
N ARG A 241 17.07 -14.49 7.84
CA ARG A 241 17.16 -15.94 7.58
C ARG A 241 18.36 -16.33 6.71
N SER A 242 18.97 -15.39 6.01
CA SER A 242 20.14 -15.68 5.17
C SER A 242 21.48 -15.65 5.91
N ALA A 243 21.53 -15.16 7.15
CA ALA A 243 22.75 -15.13 7.95
C ALA A 243 22.95 -16.36 8.86
N GLY A 244 21.95 -17.25 8.95
CA GLY A 244 21.97 -18.42 9.83
C GLY A 244 22.33 -19.75 9.18
N ASP A 245 22.36 -19.85 7.86
CA ASP A 245 22.58 -21.12 7.15
C ASP A 245 24.03 -21.36 6.68
N ASP A 246 24.94 -20.44 6.96
CA ASP A 246 26.39 -20.59 6.69
C ASP A 246 27.19 -21.07 7.91
N ALA A 247 26.58 -21.85 8.81
CA ALA A 247 27.35 -22.58 9.80
C ALA A 247 28.11 -23.73 9.07
N PRO A 248 29.45 -23.77 9.15
CA PRO A 248 30.22 -24.81 8.49
C PRO A 248 29.81 -26.18 9.05
N ARG A 249 29.27 -27.05 8.18
CA ARG A 249 29.03 -28.45 8.52
C ARG A 249 30.36 -29.03 8.98
N ARG A 250 30.53 -29.22 10.29
CA ARG A 250 31.63 -30.00 10.86
C ARG A 250 31.61 -31.38 10.19
N ARG A 251 32.58 -31.62 9.29
CA ARG A 251 32.92 -32.97 8.84
C ARG A 251 33.41 -33.72 10.06
N THR A 252 32.58 -34.56 10.65
CA THR A 252 33.04 -35.61 11.54
C THR A 252 33.75 -36.64 10.65
N GLY A 253 35.08 -36.55 10.61
CA GLY A 253 35.92 -37.61 10.07
C GLY A 253 35.83 -38.82 11.02
N TRP A 254 35.42 -39.93 10.49
CA TRP A 254 35.70 -41.21 11.08
C TRP A 254 36.94 -41.77 10.43
N PHE A 255 38.04 -41.77 11.13
CA PHE A 255 39.14 -42.67 10.90
C PHE A 255 38.90 -43.93 11.76
N GLN A 256 38.70 -45.02 11.18
CA GLN A 256 39.39 -46.31 11.20
C GLN A 256 38.61 -47.30 10.38
#